data_ea5e69a2a97ec18f2792ee69a5b2daf0
#
_entry.id   ea5e69a2a97ec18f2792ee69a5b2daf0
#
_cell.length_a   1.000
_cell.length_b   1.000
_cell.length_c   1.000
_cell.angle_alpha   90.00
_cell.angle_beta   90.00
_cell.angle_gamma   90.00
#
_symmetry.space_group_name_H-M   'P 1'
#
loop_
_entity.id
_entity.type
_entity.pdbx_description
1 polymer ?
#
loop_
_entity_poly.entity_id
_entity_poly.type
_entity_poly.pdbx_seq_one_letter_code
_entity_poly.pdbx_strand_id
1 'polypeptide(L)'
;RDYYASRGLGDVYKRQALAFIRGRSLSETFCIIDEAQNLTPHEIKTIITRAGEGTKMVFTGDIQQIDSPYLDAQSNGLAYMVDKMKGQELFAHINLIKGERSQLSELASDLL
;
A
#
# COMPACT_ATOMS: atom_id res chain seq x y z
N ARG A 1 4.03 -11.44 14.13
CA ARG A 1 3.83 -10.08 14.60
C ARG A 1 3.28 -9.22 13.47
N ASP A 2 2.17 -8.58 13.74
CA ASP A 2 1.50 -7.76 12.75
C ASP A 2 2.01 -6.32 12.79
N TYR A 3 2.20 -5.76 11.62
CA TYR A 3 2.60 -4.38 11.47
C TYR A 3 1.93 -3.82 10.20
N TYR A 4 1.40 -2.61 10.28
CA TYR A 4 0.84 -1.98 9.10
C TYR A 4 1.00 -0.46 9.16
N ALA A 5 1.15 0.15 7.98
CA ALA A 5 1.16 1.57 7.80
C ALA A 5 -0.29 2.02 7.64
N SER A 6 -0.76 2.84 8.56
CA SER A 6 -2.15 3.23 8.60
C SER A 6 -2.47 4.35 7.62
N ARG A 7 -3.66 4.30 7.11
CA ARG A 7 -4.23 5.30 6.23
C ARG A 7 -4.73 6.51 7.00
N GLY A 8 -4.76 7.66 6.33
CA GLY A 8 -5.56 8.81 6.77
C GLY A 8 -5.00 9.64 7.91
N LEU A 9 -3.82 9.33 8.36
CA LEU A 9 -3.18 10.07 9.44
C LEU A 9 -2.22 11.14 8.94
N GLY A 10 -2.21 11.37 7.62
CA GLY A 10 -1.43 12.42 7.00
C GLY A 10 0.03 12.07 6.78
N ASP A 11 0.74 12.97 6.10
CA ASP A 11 2.13 12.75 5.68
C ASP A 11 3.09 12.57 6.86
N VAL A 12 2.82 13.24 7.99
CA VAL A 12 3.69 13.14 9.17
C VAL A 12 3.67 11.73 9.72
N TYR A 13 2.50 11.15 9.86
CA TYR A 13 2.35 9.80 10.37
C TYR A 13 2.92 8.77 9.41
N LYS A 14 2.67 8.93 8.12
CA LYS A 14 3.24 8.10 7.07
C LYS A 14 4.77 8.12 7.12
N ARG A 15 5.37 9.29 7.27
CA ARG A 15 6.82 9.43 7.40
C ARG A 15 7.37 8.75 8.64
N GLN A 16 6.65 8.81 9.75
CA GLN A 16 7.05 8.12 10.97
C GLN A 16 7.03 6.61 10.79
N ALA A 17 5.99 6.08 10.14
CA ALA A 17 5.91 4.64 9.85
C ALA A 17 7.03 4.19 8.95
N LEU A 18 7.33 4.93 7.88
CA LEU A 18 8.43 4.62 6.97
C LEU A 18 9.79 4.71 7.66
N ALA A 19 9.99 5.71 8.50
CA ALA A 19 11.25 5.85 9.25
C ALA A 19 11.46 4.68 10.20
N PHE A 20 10.41 4.21 10.84
CA PHE A 20 10.47 3.04 11.71
C PHE A 20 10.86 1.79 10.93
N ILE A 21 10.26 1.57 9.77
CA ILE A 21 10.57 0.42 8.90
C ILE A 21 12.01 0.50 8.38
N ARG A 22 12.46 1.67 7.96
CA ARG A 22 13.81 1.87 7.43
C ARG A 22 14.91 1.45 8.38
N GLY A 23 14.73 1.65 9.66
CA GLY A 23 15.73 1.33 10.65
C GLY A 23 15.80 -0.14 11.05
N ARG A 24 14.94 -1.00 10.48
CA ARG A 24 14.77 -2.36 10.96
C ARG A 24 14.56 -3.35 9.82
N SER A 25 15.07 -4.57 10.05
CA SER A 25 14.61 -5.73 9.29
C SER A 25 13.40 -6.33 9.99
N LEU A 26 12.39 -6.67 9.22
CA LEU A 26 11.18 -7.32 9.72
C LEU A 26 11.30 -8.82 9.47
N SER A 27 11.37 -9.61 10.53
CA SER A 27 11.38 -11.07 10.43
C SER A 27 10.16 -11.65 11.13
N GLU A 28 9.65 -12.77 10.63
CA GLU A 28 8.49 -13.46 11.20
C GLU A 28 7.30 -12.50 11.39
N THR A 29 7.09 -11.57 10.44
CA THR A 29 6.12 -10.50 10.52
C THR A 29 5.11 -10.61 9.40
N PHE A 30 3.83 -10.42 9.73
CA PHE A 30 2.78 -10.19 8.75
C PHE A 30 2.54 -8.68 8.69
N CYS A 31 2.81 -8.08 7.54
CA CYS A 31 2.78 -6.64 7.38
C CYS A 31 1.75 -6.24 6.35
N ILE A 32 0.82 -5.36 6.70
CA ILE A 32 -0.17 -4.82 5.78
C ILE A 32 0.14 -3.35 5.54
N ILE A 33 0.33 -2.99 4.29
CA ILE A 33 0.57 -1.62 3.85
C ILE A 33 -0.67 -1.14 3.11
N ASP A 34 -1.49 -0.38 3.80
CA ASP A 34 -2.73 0.14 3.24
C ASP A 34 -2.49 1.45 2.48
N GLU A 35 -3.37 1.74 1.54
CA GLU A 35 -3.31 2.95 0.72
C GLU A 35 -1.98 3.09 -0.04
N ALA A 36 -1.46 1.97 -0.53
CA ALA A 36 -0.14 1.91 -1.16
C ALA A 36 -0.07 2.67 -2.48
N GLN A 37 -1.20 3.05 -3.07
CA GLN A 37 -1.21 3.91 -4.26
C GLN A 37 -0.65 5.31 -3.97
N ASN A 38 -0.58 5.72 -2.70
CA ASN A 38 0.00 6.99 -2.29
C ASN A 38 1.50 6.93 -2.02
N LEU A 39 2.10 5.76 -2.19
CA LEU A 39 3.54 5.58 -2.05
C LEU A 39 4.25 5.72 -3.39
N THR A 40 5.46 6.27 -3.34
CA THR A 40 6.33 6.29 -4.52
C THR A 40 6.93 4.90 -4.75
N PRO A 41 7.42 4.61 -5.96
CA PRO A 41 8.17 3.38 -6.20
C PRO A 41 9.35 3.19 -5.25
N HIS A 42 10.06 4.27 -4.93
CA HIS A 42 11.18 4.21 -4.00
C HIS A 42 10.73 3.82 -2.58
N GLU A 43 9.63 4.37 -2.11
CA GLU A 43 9.08 4.04 -0.81
C GLU A 43 8.65 2.57 -0.73
N ILE A 44 8.01 2.06 -1.75
CA ILE A 44 7.62 0.65 -1.84
C ILE A 44 8.87 -0.25 -1.81
N LYS A 45 9.87 0.09 -2.58
CA LYS A 45 11.14 -0.65 -2.58
C LYS A 45 11.77 -0.66 -1.19
N THR A 46 11.78 0.48 -0.53
CA THR A 46 12.33 0.60 0.84
C THR A 46 11.61 -0.34 1.81
N ILE A 47 10.29 -0.40 1.72
CA ILE A 47 9.48 -1.27 2.58
C ILE A 47 9.78 -2.75 2.30
N ILE A 48 9.73 -3.15 1.05
CA ILE A 48 9.91 -4.56 0.67
C ILE A 48 11.30 -5.07 1.03
N THR A 49 12.31 -4.25 0.83
CA THR A 49 13.69 -4.65 1.11
C THR A 49 13.98 -4.80 2.60
N ARG A 50 13.06 -4.44 3.46
CA ARG A 50 13.16 -4.68 4.91
C ARG A 50 12.53 -6.01 5.33
N ALA A 51 11.88 -6.72 4.41
CA ALA A 51 11.32 -8.03 4.71
C ALA A 51 12.46 -9.03 4.98
N GLY A 52 12.47 -9.55 6.19
CA GLY A 52 13.39 -10.61 6.59
C GLY A 52 12.74 -11.98 6.45
N GLU A 53 13.40 -12.98 6.99
CA GLU A 53 12.94 -14.36 6.95
C GLU A 53 11.55 -14.50 7.55
N GLY A 54 10.66 -15.22 6.85
CA GLY A 54 9.34 -15.51 7.34
C GLY A 54 8.35 -14.35 7.30
N THR A 55 8.70 -13.25 6.67
CA THR A 55 7.82 -12.08 6.58
C THR A 55 6.93 -12.16 5.35
N LYS A 56 5.66 -11.86 5.53
CA LYS A 56 4.70 -11.67 4.45
C LYS A 56 4.25 -10.21 4.43
N MET A 57 4.28 -9.60 3.26
CA MET A 57 3.79 -8.24 3.06
C MET A 57 2.59 -8.23 2.14
N VAL A 58 1.56 -7.51 2.54
CA VAL A 58 0.34 -7.34 1.74
C VAL A 58 0.16 -5.84 1.50
N PHE A 59 0.13 -5.47 0.24
CA PHE A 59 -0.11 -4.08 -0.17
C PHE A 59 -1.54 -3.97 -0.66
N THR A 60 -2.29 -3.05 -0.11
CA THR A 60 -3.66 -2.77 -0.54
C THR A 60 -3.74 -1.34 -1.04
N GLY A 61 -4.62 -1.09 -2.00
CA GLY A 61 -4.80 0.25 -2.50
C GLY A 61 -5.75 0.31 -3.68
N ASP A 62 -6.06 1.54 -4.07
CA ASP A 62 -6.92 1.85 -5.20
C ASP A 62 -6.26 2.95 -6.02
N ILE A 63 -5.85 2.62 -7.24
CA ILE A 63 -5.16 3.58 -8.11
C ILE A 63 -6.07 4.72 -8.60
N GLN A 64 -7.37 4.63 -8.34
CA GLN A 64 -8.32 5.72 -8.61
C GLN A 64 -8.39 6.75 -7.48
N GLN A 65 -7.81 6.46 -6.32
CA GLN A 65 -7.88 7.29 -5.12
C GLN A 65 -6.51 7.79 -4.69
N ILE A 66 -5.80 8.42 -5.61
CA ILE A 66 -4.45 8.94 -5.33
C ILE A 66 -4.57 10.37 -4.78
N ASP A 67 -4.14 10.57 -3.54
CA ASP A 67 -4.18 11.86 -2.87
C ASP A 67 -2.91 12.70 -3.08
N SER A 68 -1.81 12.06 -3.43
CA SER A 68 -0.55 12.76 -3.65
C SER A 68 -0.58 13.56 -4.95
N PRO A 69 -0.25 14.86 -4.94
CA PRO A 69 -0.24 15.67 -6.16
C PRO A 69 0.88 15.29 -7.14
N TYR A 70 1.86 14.51 -6.69
CA TYR A 70 3.00 14.13 -7.50
C TYR A 70 2.90 12.75 -8.13
N LEU A 71 1.80 12.02 -7.85
CA LEU A 71 1.60 10.66 -8.33
C LEU A 71 0.32 10.57 -9.14
N ASP A 72 0.33 9.68 -10.14
CA ASP A 72 -0.85 9.36 -10.93
C ASP A 72 -1.08 7.85 -10.99
N ALA A 73 -2.07 7.42 -11.78
CA ALA A 73 -2.44 6.00 -11.87
C ALA A 73 -1.32 5.12 -12.43
N GLN A 74 -0.36 5.69 -13.15
CA GLN A 74 0.76 4.94 -13.74
C GLN A 74 2.07 5.09 -12.94
N SER A 75 2.28 6.24 -12.29
CA SER A 75 3.55 6.55 -11.65
C SER A 75 3.59 6.20 -10.16
N ASN A 76 2.47 5.78 -9.57
CA ASN A 76 2.45 5.42 -8.16
C ASN A 76 3.19 4.10 -7.90
N GLY A 77 3.62 3.93 -6.66
CA GLY A 77 4.42 2.77 -6.28
C GLY A 77 3.68 1.45 -6.41
N LEU A 78 2.37 1.44 -6.15
CA LEU A 78 1.57 0.21 -6.23
C LEU A 78 1.52 -0.31 -7.67
N ALA A 79 1.18 0.53 -8.63
CA ALA A 79 1.15 0.17 -10.04
C ALA A 79 2.53 -0.24 -10.55
N TYR A 80 3.56 0.48 -10.14
CA TYR A 80 4.94 0.16 -10.50
C TYR A 80 5.35 -1.21 -9.96
N MET A 81 5.05 -1.51 -8.71
CA MET A 81 5.36 -2.80 -8.09
C MET A 81 4.67 -3.94 -8.83
N VAL A 82 3.38 -3.80 -9.13
CA VAL A 82 2.63 -4.84 -9.85
C VAL A 82 3.24 -5.09 -11.22
N ASP A 83 3.57 -4.04 -11.95
CA ASP A 83 4.17 -4.16 -13.28
C ASP A 83 5.52 -4.87 -13.23
N LYS A 84 6.36 -4.52 -12.28
CA LYS A 84 7.73 -5.05 -12.19
C LYS A 84 7.82 -6.44 -11.59
N MET A 85 6.92 -6.79 -10.69
CA MET A 85 7.01 -8.05 -9.94
C MET A 85 6.07 -9.14 -10.43
N LYS A 86 5.18 -8.84 -11.35
CA LYS A 86 4.26 -9.87 -11.88
C LYS A 86 5.05 -11.01 -12.52
N GLY A 87 4.58 -12.23 -12.32
CA GLY A 87 5.24 -13.42 -12.82
C GLY A 87 6.34 -13.98 -11.92
N GLN A 88 6.71 -13.29 -10.84
CA GLN A 88 7.68 -13.81 -9.88
C GLN A 88 7.01 -14.75 -8.89
N GLU A 89 7.71 -15.82 -8.49
CA GLU A 89 7.15 -16.83 -7.58
C GLU A 89 6.72 -16.25 -6.22
N LEU A 90 7.42 -15.25 -5.75
CA LEU A 90 7.16 -14.65 -4.43
C LEU A 90 6.10 -13.55 -4.48
N PHE A 91 5.50 -13.31 -5.64
CA PHE A 91 4.56 -12.22 -5.82
C PHE A 91 3.22 -12.73 -6.34
N ALA A 92 2.14 -12.18 -5.80
CA ALA A 92 0.80 -12.42 -6.32
C ALA A 92 0.03 -11.10 -6.35
N HIS A 93 -0.84 -10.95 -7.34
CA HIS A 93 -1.66 -9.76 -7.49
C HIS A 93 -3.12 -10.17 -7.74
N ILE A 94 -4.02 -9.52 -7.03
CA ILE A 94 -5.46 -9.70 -7.18
C ILE A 94 -6.07 -8.33 -7.43
N ASN A 95 -6.83 -8.22 -8.50
CA ASN A 95 -7.56 -7.01 -8.82
C ASN A 95 -9.04 -7.19 -8.46
N LEU A 96 -9.51 -6.39 -7.52
CA LEU A 96 -10.90 -6.41 -7.09
C LEU A 96 -11.70 -5.44 -7.97
N ILE A 97 -12.58 -5.98 -8.78
CA ILE A 97 -13.28 -5.21 -9.82
C ILE A 97 -14.54 -4.53 -9.26
N LYS A 98 -15.21 -5.20 -8.33
CA LYS A 98 -16.50 -4.74 -7.81
C LYS A 98 -16.34 -4.25 -6.38
N GLY A 99 -16.71 -3.00 -6.14
CA GLY A 99 -16.79 -2.45 -4.79
C GLY A 99 -18.09 -2.85 -4.12
N GLU A 100 -18.00 -3.18 -2.84
CA GLU A 100 -19.17 -3.44 -2.02
C GLU A 100 -19.32 -2.31 -1.02
N ARG A 101 -20.43 -1.59 -1.09
CA ARG A 101 -20.71 -0.47 -0.19
C ARG A 101 -22.09 -0.64 0.41
N SER A 102 -22.26 -0.11 1.62
CA SER A 102 -23.58 -0.05 2.22
C SER A 102 -24.46 0.97 1.49
N GLN A 103 -25.77 0.84 1.66
CA GLN A 103 -26.72 1.81 1.11
C GLN A 103 -26.41 3.23 1.58
N LEU A 104 -26.04 3.38 2.84
CA LEU A 104 -25.71 4.69 3.39
C LEU A 104 -24.45 5.28 2.74
N SER A 105 -23.42 4.47 2.53
CA SER A 105 -22.20 4.92 1.86
C SER A 105 -22.46 5.37 0.43
N GLU A 106 -23.28 4.63 -0.31
CA GLU A 106 -23.64 5.01 -1.68
C GLU A 106 -24.44 6.30 -1.68
N LEU A 107 -25.41 6.42 -0.78
CA LEU A 107 -26.23 7.63 -0.68
C LEU A 107 -25.36 8.85 -0.36
N ALA A 108 -24.45 8.71 0.58
CA ALA A 108 -23.54 9.80 0.95
C ALA A 108 -22.64 10.20 -0.21
N SER A 109 -22.13 9.21 -0.95
CA SER A 109 -21.30 9.46 -2.13
C SER A 109 -22.03 10.23 -3.22
N ASP A 110 -23.33 9.96 -3.38
CA ASP A 110 -24.15 10.61 -4.41
C ASP A 110 -24.61 12.01 -4.00
N LEU A 111 -24.82 12.24 -2.71
CA LEU A 111 -25.43 13.49 -2.22
C LEU A 111 -24.44 14.49 -1.61
N LEU A 112 -23.30 14.05 -1.15
CA LEU A 112 -22.30 14.88 -0.51
C LEU A 112 -21.06 15.05 -1.38
#